data_feaa3be0be999233eeb3fbfc59516a9b
#
_entry.id   feaa3be0be999233eeb3fbfc59516a9b
#
_cell.length_a   1.000
_cell.length_b   1.000
_cell.length_c   1.000
_cell.angle_alpha   90.00
_cell.angle_beta   90.00
_cell.angle_gamma   90.00
#
_symmetry.space_group_name_H-M   'P 1'
#
loop_
_entity.id
_entity.type
_entity.pdbx_description
1 polymer ?
#
loop_
_entity_poly.entity_id
_entity_poly.type
_entity_poly.pdbx_seq_one_letter_code
_entity_poly.pdbx_strand_id
1 'polypeptide(L)'
;MKYFLLFSILFFNFLFANTSKDVLLLHSYHKGYTWTDDISSQIEKNFKDNKNVELTTVYMDSKRIDTSSYLNNLANLYKEQFQNRKFDLIIVSDN
;
A
#
# COMPACT_ATOMS: atom_id res chain seq x y z
N MET A 1 -1.36 -41.87 -14.05
CA MET A 1 -1.86 -41.24 -12.81
C MET A 1 -0.76 -40.59 -11.98
N LYS A 2 0.38 -41.23 -11.81
CA LYS A 2 1.52 -40.64 -11.11
C LYS A 2 1.95 -39.28 -11.67
N TYR A 3 2.05 -39.19 -12.97
CA TYR A 3 2.51 -37.94 -13.63
C TYR A 3 1.47 -36.84 -13.57
N PHE A 4 0.21 -37.16 -13.56
CA PHE A 4 -0.88 -36.19 -13.45
C PHE A 4 -0.85 -35.50 -12.09
N LEU A 5 -0.66 -36.24 -10.99
CA LEU A 5 -0.59 -35.68 -9.65
C LEU A 5 0.61 -34.73 -9.50
N LEU A 6 1.76 -35.11 -10.06
CA LEU A 6 2.96 -34.27 -10.00
C LEU A 6 2.74 -32.95 -10.74
N PHE A 7 2.13 -32.99 -11.89
CA PHE A 7 1.81 -31.80 -12.69
C PHE A 7 0.85 -30.87 -11.93
N SER A 8 -0.16 -31.44 -11.27
CA SER A 8 -1.13 -30.69 -10.47
C SER A 8 -0.46 -29.93 -9.32
N ILE A 9 0.49 -30.53 -8.64
CA ILE A 9 1.24 -29.90 -7.54
C ILE A 9 2.05 -28.73 -8.06
N LEU A 10 2.74 -28.88 -9.19
CA LEU A 10 3.51 -27.80 -9.79
C LEU A 10 2.65 -26.61 -10.19
N PHE A 11 1.49 -26.88 -10.76
CA PHE A 11 0.53 -25.85 -11.14
C PHE A 11 0.03 -25.07 -9.93
N PHE A 12 -0.26 -25.75 -8.83
CA PHE A 12 -0.72 -25.13 -7.59
C PHE A 12 0.35 -24.19 -7.01
N ASN A 13 1.61 -24.61 -6.99
CA ASN A 13 2.71 -23.77 -6.53
C ASN A 13 2.87 -22.50 -7.38
N PHE A 14 2.68 -22.62 -8.69
CA PHE A 14 2.75 -21.48 -9.60
C PHE A 14 1.69 -20.43 -9.27
N LEU A 15 0.47 -20.84 -8.95
CA LEU A 15 -0.62 -19.94 -8.59
C LEU A 15 -0.27 -19.12 -7.33
N PHE A 16 0.29 -19.76 -6.31
CA PHE A 16 0.70 -19.05 -5.09
C PHE A 16 1.85 -18.08 -5.35
N ALA A 17 2.77 -18.42 -6.23
CA ALA A 17 3.92 -17.57 -6.53
C ALA A 17 3.54 -16.25 -7.18
N ASN A 18 2.33 -16.15 -7.80
CA ASN A 18 1.85 -14.94 -8.47
C ASN A 18 0.95 -14.06 -7.60
N THR A 19 0.76 -14.39 -6.33
CA THR A 19 -0.05 -13.59 -5.42
C THR A 19 0.74 -12.37 -4.98
N SER A 20 0.26 -11.17 -5.32
CA SER A 20 0.87 -9.92 -4.89
C SER A 20 0.31 -9.46 -3.55
N LYS A 21 1.09 -8.67 -2.83
CA LYS A 21 0.70 -8.04 -1.58
C LYS A 21 0.39 -6.56 -1.81
N ASP A 22 -0.66 -6.09 -1.17
CA ASP A 22 -1.13 -4.71 -1.27
C ASP A 22 -0.67 -3.94 -0.04
N VAL A 23 0.10 -2.87 -0.25
CA VAL A 23 0.63 -2.05 0.83
C VAL A 23 0.16 -0.61 0.64
N LEU A 24 -0.37 -0.02 1.71
CA LEU A 24 -0.74 1.39 1.73
C LEU A 24 0.28 2.16 2.55
N LEU A 25 0.86 3.19 1.94
CA LEU A 25 1.71 4.16 2.64
C LEU A 25 0.89 5.45 2.81
N LEU A 26 0.52 5.74 4.05
CA LEU A 26 -0.29 6.89 4.39
C LEU A 26 0.56 7.93 5.10
N HIS A 27 0.81 9.06 4.42
CA HIS A 27 1.54 10.19 4.98
C HIS A 27 0.57 11.19 5.58
N SER A 28 0.85 11.62 6.80
CA SER A 28 0.09 12.71 7.44
C SER A 28 0.34 14.04 6.75
N TYR A 29 1.56 14.25 6.26
CA TYR A 29 1.97 15.51 5.64
C TYR A 29 1.86 15.43 4.11
N HIS A 30 2.31 16.48 3.44
CA HIS A 30 2.14 16.62 1.99
C HIS A 30 3.42 16.26 1.24
N LYS A 31 3.25 15.97 -0.03
CA LYS A 31 4.35 15.79 -0.96
C LYS A 31 5.08 17.13 -1.13
N GLY A 32 6.40 17.10 -1.12
CA GLY A 32 7.24 18.31 -1.18
C GLY A 32 7.77 18.73 0.18
N TYR A 33 7.21 18.22 1.27
CA TYR A 33 7.79 18.39 2.59
C TYR A 33 8.95 17.42 2.74
N THR A 34 10.15 17.95 3.01
CA THR A 34 11.40 17.17 2.94
C THR A 34 11.36 15.87 3.75
N TRP A 35 10.85 15.93 4.97
CA TRP A 35 10.73 14.76 5.84
C TRP A 35 9.86 13.66 5.19
N THR A 36 8.73 14.05 4.69
CA THR A 36 7.79 13.13 4.02
C THR A 36 8.42 12.52 2.77
N ASP A 37 9.08 13.35 1.96
CA ASP A 37 9.73 12.91 0.72
C ASP A 37 10.85 11.93 1.00
N ASP A 38 11.64 12.16 2.06
CA ASP A 38 12.73 11.26 2.45
C ASP A 38 12.20 9.90 2.88
N ILE A 39 11.16 9.87 3.70
CA ILE A 39 10.51 8.63 4.12
C ILE A 39 9.94 7.89 2.91
N SER A 40 9.23 8.61 2.05
CA SER A 40 8.61 8.04 0.85
C SER A 40 9.67 7.40 -0.06
N SER A 41 10.77 8.10 -0.29
CA SER A 41 11.87 7.61 -1.13
C SER A 41 12.47 6.33 -0.58
N GLN A 42 12.69 6.25 0.72
CA GLN A 42 13.27 5.06 1.34
C GLN A 42 12.33 3.86 1.24
N ILE A 43 11.04 4.06 1.48
CA ILE A 43 10.06 2.98 1.41
C ILE A 43 9.89 2.50 -0.03
N GLU A 44 9.76 3.43 -0.97
CA GLU A 44 9.64 3.10 -2.39
C GLU A 44 10.85 2.33 -2.87
N LYS A 45 12.05 2.73 -2.45
CA LYS A 45 13.29 2.06 -2.82
C LYS A 45 13.32 0.62 -2.31
N ASN A 46 12.88 0.39 -1.06
CA ASN A 46 12.86 -0.93 -0.47
C ASN A 46 11.89 -1.88 -1.17
N PHE A 47 10.79 -1.36 -1.71
CA PHE A 47 9.80 -2.17 -2.40
C PHE A 47 9.98 -2.24 -3.91
N LYS A 48 10.85 -1.40 -4.47
CA LYS A 48 11.04 -1.28 -5.92
C LYS A 48 11.37 -2.60 -6.60
N ASP A 49 12.23 -3.39 -5.99
CA ASP A 49 12.72 -4.64 -6.57
C ASP A 49 11.81 -5.83 -6.24
N ASN A 50 10.77 -5.61 -5.46
CA ASN A 50 9.84 -6.67 -5.09
C ASN A 50 8.59 -6.60 -5.98
N LYS A 51 8.57 -7.41 -7.02
CA LYS A 51 7.47 -7.44 -7.99
C LYS A 51 6.16 -7.95 -7.41
N ASN A 52 6.20 -8.55 -6.21
CA ASN A 52 5.02 -9.09 -5.54
C ASN A 52 4.40 -8.10 -4.57
N VAL A 53 4.85 -6.84 -4.57
CA VAL A 53 4.30 -5.78 -3.72
C VAL A 53 3.76 -4.66 -4.58
N GLU A 54 2.49 -4.31 -4.35
CA GLU A 54 1.87 -3.15 -4.95
C GLU A 54 1.76 -2.06 -3.87
N LEU A 55 2.45 -0.94 -4.07
CA LEU A 55 2.49 0.16 -3.12
C LEU A 55 1.58 1.29 -3.59
N THR A 56 0.64 1.68 -2.73
CA THR A 56 -0.22 2.84 -2.93
C THR A 56 0.18 3.90 -1.91
N THR A 57 0.51 5.09 -2.37
CA THR A 57 0.93 6.20 -1.51
C THR A 57 -0.13 7.29 -1.49
N VAL A 58 -0.50 7.73 -0.29
CA VAL A 58 -1.52 8.75 -0.06
C VAL A 58 -0.98 9.80 0.89
N TYR A 59 -1.30 11.07 0.63
CA TYR A 59 -0.87 12.22 1.41
C TYR A 59 -2.10 12.93 2.00
N MET A 60 -2.15 13.03 3.33
CA MET A 60 -3.28 13.67 4.02
C MET A 60 -3.20 15.20 4.00
N ASP A 61 -2.00 15.76 3.86
CA ASP A 61 -1.77 17.20 3.89
C ASP A 61 -2.17 17.86 5.23
N SER A 62 -2.05 17.13 6.33
CA SER A 62 -2.52 17.59 7.63
C SER A 62 -1.60 18.62 8.29
N LYS A 63 -0.41 18.84 7.75
CA LYS A 63 0.48 19.89 8.23
C LYS A 63 -0.01 21.27 7.82
N ARG A 64 -0.61 21.38 6.64
CA ARG A 64 -1.12 22.66 6.11
C ARG A 64 -2.59 22.87 6.42
N ILE A 65 -3.35 21.79 6.51
CA ILE A 65 -4.80 21.83 6.76
C ILE A 65 -5.13 20.77 7.80
N ASP A 66 -5.53 21.19 9.01
CA ASP A 66 -5.77 20.27 10.12
C ASP A 66 -7.13 20.48 10.80
N THR A 67 -8.06 21.13 10.13
CA THR A 67 -9.40 21.33 10.68
C THR A 67 -10.13 19.99 10.80
N SER A 68 -11.02 19.89 11.81
CA SER A 68 -11.84 18.70 11.99
C SER A 68 -12.70 18.40 10.77
N SER A 69 -13.21 19.43 10.12
CA SER A 69 -13.98 19.28 8.88
C SER A 69 -13.16 18.63 7.76
N TYR A 70 -11.95 19.13 7.56
CA TYR A 70 -11.05 18.56 6.55
C TYR A 70 -10.72 17.10 6.82
N LEU A 71 -10.36 16.78 8.07
CA LEU A 71 -10.00 15.41 8.43
C LEU A 71 -11.19 14.45 8.31
N ASN A 72 -12.39 14.89 8.68
CA ASN A 72 -13.59 14.09 8.50
C ASN A 72 -13.91 13.83 7.03
N ASN A 73 -13.70 14.84 6.18
CA ASN A 73 -13.89 14.70 4.74
C ASN A 73 -12.89 13.72 4.14
N LEU A 74 -11.63 13.77 4.59
CA LEU A 74 -10.62 12.80 4.16
C LEU A 74 -11.00 11.38 4.57
N ALA A 75 -11.44 11.19 5.80
CA ALA A 75 -11.84 9.87 6.28
C ALA A 75 -12.96 9.29 5.42
N ASN A 76 -13.95 10.11 5.08
CA ASN A 76 -15.06 9.70 4.22
C ASN A 76 -14.58 9.37 2.79
N LEU A 77 -13.69 10.19 2.26
CA LEU A 77 -13.10 9.95 0.94
C LEU A 77 -12.35 8.62 0.90
N TYR A 78 -11.53 8.35 1.90
CA TYR A 78 -10.75 7.11 1.95
C TYR A 78 -11.63 5.88 2.11
N LYS A 79 -12.70 5.97 2.90
CA LYS A 79 -13.67 4.89 3.03
C LYS A 79 -14.26 4.53 1.67
N GLU A 80 -14.61 5.53 0.88
CA GLU A 80 -15.15 5.32 -0.47
C GLU A 80 -14.09 4.82 -1.43
N GLN A 81 -12.92 5.44 -1.41
CA GLN A 81 -11.83 5.12 -2.34
C GLN A 81 -11.31 3.70 -2.15
N PHE A 82 -11.23 3.23 -0.90
CA PHE A 82 -10.62 1.94 -0.57
C PHE A 82 -11.62 0.89 -0.09
N GLN A 83 -12.93 1.12 -0.25
CA GLN A 83 -13.96 0.23 0.30
C GLN A 83 -13.87 -1.22 -0.18
N ASN A 84 -13.37 -1.43 -1.39
CA ASN A 84 -13.25 -2.76 -1.99
C ASN A 84 -11.80 -3.28 -2.00
N ARG A 85 -10.91 -2.62 -1.28
CA ARG A 85 -9.50 -3.02 -1.19
C ARG A 85 -9.16 -3.47 0.21
N LYS A 86 -8.42 -4.57 0.30
CA LYS A 86 -7.83 -5.04 1.55
C LYS A 86 -6.33 -4.87 1.45
N PHE A 87 -5.78 -4.04 2.32
CA PHE A 87 -4.34 -3.88 2.40
C PHE A 87 -3.76 -4.92 3.34
N ASP A 88 -2.69 -5.58 2.89
CA ASP A 88 -1.94 -6.53 3.72
C ASP A 88 -1.13 -5.82 4.80
N LEU A 89 -0.71 -4.58 4.50
CA LEU A 89 0.06 -3.75 5.41
C LEU A 89 -0.28 -2.29 5.19
N ILE A 90 -0.42 -1.55 6.28
CA ILE A 90 -0.58 -0.09 6.24
C ILE A 90 0.59 0.53 7.01
N ILE A 91 1.36 1.35 6.32
CA ILE A 91 2.48 2.09 6.91
C ILE A 91 2.03 3.54 7.04
N VAL A 92 2.15 4.07 8.25
CA VAL A 92 1.75 5.45 8.54
C VAL A 92 2.99 6.24 8.92
N SER A 93 3.15 7.43 8.35
CA SER A 93 4.23 8.33 8.72
C SER A 93 3.68 9.59 9.36
N ASP A 94 4.35 10.03 10.42
CA ASP A 94 4.10 11.24 11.18
C ASP A 94 2.80 11.24 11.98
N ASN A 95 2.72 12.21 12.84
CA ASN A 95 1.57 12.35 13.74
C ASN A 95 0.52 13.33 13.20
#